data_ab2a91fc45db0d25b9771320c603a350
#
_entry.id   ab2a91fc45db0d25b9771320c603a350
#
_cell.length_a   1.000
_cell.length_b   1.000
_cell.length_c   1.000
_cell.angle_alpha   90.00
_cell.angle_beta   90.00
_cell.angle_gamma   90.00
#
_symmetry.space_group_name_H-M   'P 1'
#
loop_
_entity.id
_entity.type
_entity.pdbx_description
1 polymer ?
#
loop_
_entity_poly.entity_id
_entity_poly.type
_entity_poly.pdbx_seq_one_letter_code
_entity_poly.pdbx_strand_id
1 'polypeptide(L)'
;MEKGKIIRDISTDTKLTYRDIVLTIGNFDGVHRGHLSLFRKVIERAESIKGISAVMTFDPHPLKILGDGVIPSLLTDTDEKMALIAEAGVELIFCLPFTKEFSSIRARDFVEDILVGKMGVKELVVGYDYNFGYKREGDIRLLKELGKRHGFKVHVVEPVKIDGLTVSSTLIRRYIRDGNVGAARKLLGRNYAIKGTIVKGRGRGKEVLNFPTANLLPKTELLPRQGVYAVEVMIGGKRWAGVTNIGTNPTFDDTSLSVETHILGFSKNILGEEMKIAFIERIRDEVKFTTPSELAYQISLDIDMAEEIFKKFNKD
;
A
#
# COMPACT_ATOMS: atom_id res chain seq x y z
N MET A 1 -25.31 -3.14 -3.81
CA MET A 1 -24.79 -1.92 -3.11
C MET A 1 -23.59 -1.41 -3.87
N GLU A 2 -23.33 -0.09 -3.85
CA GLU A 2 -22.10 0.47 -4.44
C GLU A 2 -20.89 -0.07 -3.66
N LYS A 3 -19.90 -0.64 -4.38
CA LYS A 3 -18.69 -1.23 -3.76
C LYS A 3 -17.77 -0.12 -3.26
N GLY A 4 -17.13 -0.37 -2.10
CA GLY A 4 -16.14 0.54 -1.55
C GLY A 4 -16.69 1.75 -0.78
N LYS A 5 -17.94 1.67 -0.28
CA LYS A 5 -18.49 2.75 0.56
C LYS A 5 -17.66 2.90 1.85
N ILE A 6 -17.09 4.08 2.06
CA ILE A 6 -16.22 4.37 3.21
C ILE A 6 -17.03 4.98 4.35
N ILE A 7 -16.86 4.43 5.56
CA ILE A 7 -17.43 4.92 6.82
C ILE A 7 -16.27 5.27 7.74
N ARG A 8 -16.22 6.53 8.21
CA ARG A 8 -15.12 7.04 9.05
C ARG A 8 -15.48 7.17 10.52
N ASP A 9 -16.77 7.06 10.84
CA ASP A 9 -17.26 7.19 12.22
C ASP A 9 -18.35 6.16 12.51
N ILE A 10 -18.23 5.51 13.66
CA ILE A 10 -19.23 4.58 14.22
C ILE A 10 -19.67 5.02 15.62
N SER A 11 -19.28 6.23 16.06
CA SER A 11 -19.55 6.77 17.42
C SER A 11 -20.96 7.32 17.56
N THR A 12 -21.61 7.69 16.46
CA THR A 12 -22.97 8.24 16.50
C THR A 12 -23.97 7.18 16.98
N ASP A 13 -24.94 7.59 17.81
CA ASP A 13 -26.01 6.75 18.41
C ASP A 13 -26.91 6.03 17.38
N THR A 14 -26.68 6.23 16.12
CA THR A 14 -27.34 5.54 15.02
C THR A 14 -26.78 4.12 14.88
N LYS A 15 -27.54 3.15 15.36
CA LYS A 15 -27.36 1.75 14.98
C LYS A 15 -27.20 1.70 13.46
N LEU A 16 -26.04 1.18 12.99
CA LEU A 16 -25.83 1.04 11.55
C LEU A 16 -27.02 0.27 10.97
N THR A 17 -27.61 0.80 9.91
CA THR A 17 -28.76 0.17 9.22
C THR A 17 -28.38 -1.13 8.50
N TYR A 18 -27.08 -1.44 8.47
CA TYR A 18 -26.55 -2.64 7.85
C TYR A 18 -26.78 -3.87 8.75
N ARG A 19 -27.16 -4.98 8.13
CA ARG A 19 -27.37 -6.26 8.82
C ARG A 19 -26.52 -7.35 8.20
N ASP A 20 -26.27 -8.41 8.97
CA ASP A 20 -25.54 -9.60 8.53
C ASP A 20 -24.16 -9.26 7.94
N ILE A 21 -23.41 -8.41 8.65
CA ILE A 21 -22.07 -7.99 8.24
C ILE A 21 -21.09 -9.17 8.40
N VAL A 22 -20.37 -9.49 7.33
CA VAL A 22 -19.17 -10.33 7.35
C VAL A 22 -17.97 -9.41 7.33
N LEU A 23 -17.18 -9.42 8.40
CA LEU A 23 -16.13 -8.44 8.66
C LEU A 23 -14.74 -9.08 8.69
N THR A 24 -13.74 -8.40 8.17
CA THR A 24 -12.33 -8.61 8.54
C THR A 24 -11.73 -7.33 9.09
N ILE A 25 -10.75 -7.45 10.00
CA ILE A 25 -10.16 -6.33 10.73
C ILE A 25 -8.65 -6.41 10.62
N GLY A 26 -8.01 -5.30 10.27
CA GLY A 26 -6.56 -5.22 10.19
C GLY A 26 -6.04 -3.87 9.70
N ASN A 27 -4.72 -3.69 9.77
CA ASN A 27 -4.08 -2.48 9.26
C ASN A 27 -4.05 -2.42 7.73
N PHE A 28 -3.96 -3.58 7.10
CA PHE A 28 -3.99 -3.79 5.65
C PHE A 28 -3.00 -2.91 4.88
N ASP A 29 -1.86 -2.56 5.51
CA ASP A 29 -0.85 -1.77 4.85
C ASP A 29 -0.24 -2.52 3.67
N GLY A 30 -0.27 -1.87 2.50
CA GLY A 30 0.16 -2.42 1.22
C GLY A 30 -0.86 -3.29 0.52
N VAL A 31 -2.00 -3.66 1.11
CA VAL A 31 -3.04 -4.54 0.52
C VAL A 31 -2.40 -5.65 -0.34
N HIS A 32 -1.60 -6.49 0.31
CA HIS A 32 -0.84 -7.56 -0.33
C HIS A 32 -1.69 -8.84 -0.52
N ARG A 33 -1.17 -9.85 -1.22
CA ARG A 33 -1.90 -11.11 -1.52
C ARG A 33 -2.45 -11.82 -0.29
N GLY A 34 -1.77 -11.72 0.87
CA GLY A 34 -2.31 -12.23 2.15
C GLY A 34 -3.57 -11.48 2.59
N HIS A 35 -3.62 -10.15 2.43
CA HIS A 35 -4.82 -9.36 2.70
C HIS A 35 -5.95 -9.67 1.71
N LEU A 36 -5.61 -9.80 0.42
CA LEU A 36 -6.58 -10.16 -0.61
C LEU A 36 -7.22 -11.54 -0.38
N SER A 37 -6.52 -12.48 0.27
CA SER A 37 -7.12 -13.77 0.64
C SER A 37 -8.19 -13.62 1.73
N LEU A 38 -7.98 -12.71 2.71
CA LEU A 38 -8.98 -12.36 3.72
C LEU A 38 -10.20 -11.71 3.06
N PHE A 39 -9.99 -10.73 2.17
CA PHE A 39 -11.08 -10.03 1.49
C PHE A 39 -11.92 -10.98 0.64
N ARG A 40 -11.28 -11.87 -0.13
CA ARG A 40 -11.99 -12.92 -0.88
C ARG A 40 -12.85 -13.80 0.02
N LYS A 41 -12.32 -14.20 1.18
CA LYS A 41 -13.08 -15.00 2.14
C LYS A 41 -14.25 -14.25 2.74
N VAL A 42 -14.08 -12.96 3.03
CA VAL A 42 -15.17 -12.07 3.49
C VAL A 42 -16.28 -11.97 2.44
N ILE A 43 -15.93 -11.74 1.18
CA ILE A 43 -16.90 -11.62 0.08
C ILE A 43 -17.64 -12.95 -0.12
N GLU A 44 -16.91 -14.07 -0.21
CA GLU A 44 -17.50 -15.43 -0.32
C GLU A 44 -18.50 -15.72 0.81
N ARG A 45 -18.13 -15.38 2.05
CA ARG A 45 -19.00 -15.61 3.20
C ARG A 45 -20.22 -14.69 3.20
N ALA A 46 -20.04 -13.40 2.85
CA ALA A 46 -21.14 -12.45 2.75
C ALA A 46 -22.17 -12.91 1.71
N GLU A 47 -21.74 -13.33 0.52
CA GLU A 47 -22.61 -13.87 -0.52
C GLU A 47 -23.41 -15.11 -0.02
N SER A 48 -22.73 -16.02 0.70
CA SER A 48 -23.36 -17.26 1.17
C SER A 48 -24.49 -17.06 2.20
N ILE A 49 -24.45 -15.97 2.96
CA ILE A 49 -25.48 -15.63 3.95
C ILE A 49 -26.40 -14.47 3.49
N LYS A 50 -26.21 -14.00 2.25
CA LYS A 50 -26.88 -12.79 1.70
C LYS A 50 -26.66 -11.56 2.57
N GLY A 51 -25.48 -11.47 3.19
CA GLY A 51 -25.03 -10.38 4.03
C GLY A 51 -24.17 -9.38 3.25
N ILE A 52 -23.43 -8.54 3.97
CA ILE A 52 -22.61 -7.45 3.44
C ILE A 52 -21.15 -7.71 3.75
N SER A 53 -20.29 -7.65 2.75
CA SER A 53 -18.84 -7.76 2.89
C SER A 53 -18.24 -6.46 3.45
N ALA A 54 -17.46 -6.57 4.52
CA ALA A 54 -16.88 -5.40 5.17
C ALA A 54 -15.42 -5.59 5.59
N VAL A 55 -14.67 -4.50 5.51
CA VAL A 55 -13.30 -4.40 6.03
C VAL A 55 -13.25 -3.28 7.07
N MET A 56 -12.66 -3.53 8.23
CA MET A 56 -12.31 -2.49 9.21
C MET A 56 -10.82 -2.27 9.20
N THR A 57 -10.40 -1.03 8.99
CA THR A 57 -9.02 -0.58 9.05
C THR A 57 -8.93 0.76 9.77
N PHE A 58 -7.72 1.28 9.95
CA PHE A 58 -7.46 2.41 10.81
C PHE A 58 -6.65 3.50 10.11
N ASP A 59 -6.93 4.75 10.50
CA ASP A 59 -6.16 5.93 10.13
C ASP A 59 -6.14 6.92 11.31
N PRO A 60 -4.96 7.33 11.81
CA PRO A 60 -3.61 6.88 11.38
C PRO A 60 -3.32 5.40 11.71
N HIS A 61 -2.23 4.88 11.13
CA HIS A 61 -1.78 3.51 11.43
C HIS A 61 -1.52 3.34 12.93
N PRO A 62 -1.99 2.24 13.57
CA PRO A 62 -1.90 2.05 15.03
C PRO A 62 -0.52 2.29 15.63
N LEU A 63 0.56 1.87 14.97
CA LEU A 63 1.92 2.09 15.45
C LEU A 63 2.32 3.58 15.52
N LYS A 64 1.66 4.47 14.77
CA LYS A 64 1.90 5.94 14.88
C LYS A 64 1.36 6.52 16.18
N ILE A 65 0.37 5.88 16.78
CA ILE A 65 -0.28 6.34 18.04
C ILE A 65 0.29 5.65 19.26
N LEU A 66 0.62 4.36 19.14
CA LEU A 66 1.10 3.57 20.29
C LEU A 66 2.52 3.95 20.72
N GLY A 67 3.35 4.51 19.85
CA GLY A 67 4.61 5.18 20.20
C GLY A 67 5.78 4.30 20.68
N ASP A 68 5.58 2.99 20.82
CA ASP A 68 6.54 2.09 21.49
C ASP A 68 7.53 1.43 20.50
N GLY A 69 8.04 2.17 19.50
CA GLY A 69 9.02 1.57 18.60
C GLY A 69 9.29 2.36 17.31
N VAL A 70 10.09 1.76 16.43
CA VAL A 70 10.35 2.29 15.09
C VAL A 70 9.06 2.20 14.27
N ILE A 71 8.48 3.35 13.96
CA ILE A 71 7.31 3.45 13.08
C ILE A 71 7.74 3.00 11.69
N PRO A 72 7.21 1.91 11.16
CA PRO A 72 7.58 1.48 9.82
C PRO A 72 7.01 2.46 8.78
N SER A 73 7.81 2.85 7.79
CA SER A 73 7.31 3.57 6.62
C SER A 73 6.17 2.81 5.98
N LEU A 74 5.06 3.47 5.70
CA LEU A 74 3.87 2.83 5.13
C LEU A 74 4.10 2.45 3.67
N LEU A 75 3.57 1.28 3.27
CA LEU A 75 3.57 0.79 1.89
C LEU A 75 2.56 1.54 1.02
N THR A 76 1.45 1.96 1.62
CA THR A 76 0.37 2.72 0.97
C THR A 76 -0.09 3.83 1.90
N ASP A 77 -0.42 4.99 1.35
CA ASP A 77 -1.19 5.97 2.08
C ASP A 77 -2.65 5.51 2.28
N THR A 78 -3.41 6.27 3.06
CA THR A 78 -4.79 5.91 3.41
C THR A 78 -5.70 5.86 2.18
N ASP A 79 -5.59 6.82 1.27
CA ASP A 79 -6.48 6.89 0.10
C ASP A 79 -6.20 5.75 -0.87
N GLU A 80 -4.93 5.43 -1.13
CA GLU A 80 -4.55 4.28 -1.95
C GLU A 80 -5.00 2.96 -1.30
N LYS A 81 -4.85 2.83 0.01
CA LYS A 81 -5.34 1.66 0.75
C LYS A 81 -6.85 1.47 0.58
N MET A 82 -7.64 2.55 0.72
CA MET A 82 -9.10 2.48 0.51
C MET A 82 -9.45 2.09 -0.92
N ALA A 83 -8.80 2.69 -1.91
CA ALA A 83 -9.01 2.35 -3.32
C ALA A 83 -8.71 0.87 -3.60
N LEU A 84 -7.60 0.34 -3.11
CA LEU A 84 -7.21 -1.07 -3.29
C LEU A 84 -8.19 -2.05 -2.60
N ILE A 85 -8.76 -1.69 -1.44
CA ILE A 85 -9.79 -2.50 -0.78
C ILE A 85 -11.08 -2.48 -1.59
N ALA A 86 -11.48 -1.32 -2.12
CA ALA A 86 -12.66 -1.19 -2.98
C ALA A 86 -12.50 -1.97 -4.30
N GLU A 87 -11.33 -1.89 -4.94
CA GLU A 87 -10.97 -2.65 -6.14
C GLU A 87 -11.03 -4.17 -5.90
N ALA A 88 -10.73 -4.64 -4.67
CA ALA A 88 -10.89 -6.03 -4.31
C ALA A 88 -12.35 -6.50 -4.21
N GLY A 89 -13.32 -5.59 -4.33
CA GLY A 89 -14.75 -5.88 -4.40
C GLY A 89 -15.50 -5.86 -3.08
N VAL A 90 -14.88 -5.39 -2.00
CA VAL A 90 -15.52 -5.21 -0.68
C VAL A 90 -16.57 -4.10 -0.76
N GLU A 91 -17.73 -4.30 -0.13
CA GLU A 91 -18.85 -3.35 -0.20
C GLU A 91 -18.70 -2.20 0.82
N LEU A 92 -18.30 -2.50 2.07
CA LEU A 92 -18.14 -1.49 3.13
C LEU A 92 -16.71 -1.44 3.64
N ILE A 93 -16.19 -0.24 3.83
CA ILE A 93 -14.87 0.00 4.40
C ILE A 93 -15.01 0.91 5.62
N PHE A 94 -14.84 0.35 6.80
CA PHE A 94 -14.76 1.12 8.05
C PHE A 94 -13.30 1.58 8.24
N CYS A 95 -13.02 2.84 7.89
CA CYS A 95 -11.71 3.46 8.11
C CYS A 95 -11.79 4.32 9.38
N LEU A 96 -11.57 3.69 10.53
CA LEU A 96 -11.79 4.33 11.82
C LEU A 96 -10.56 5.09 12.32
N PRO A 97 -10.74 6.23 13.02
CA PRO A 97 -9.65 6.92 13.68
C PRO A 97 -9.06 6.02 14.79
N PHE A 98 -7.76 5.72 14.69
CA PHE A 98 -7.06 5.02 15.76
C PHE A 98 -6.51 6.03 16.76
N THR A 99 -7.17 6.15 17.91
CA THR A 99 -6.80 7.09 18.97
C THR A 99 -6.25 6.34 20.20
N LYS A 100 -5.73 7.08 21.18
CA LYS A 100 -5.30 6.49 22.46
C LYS A 100 -6.49 5.85 23.19
N GLU A 101 -7.65 6.49 23.14
CA GLU A 101 -8.91 5.99 23.73
C GLU A 101 -9.32 4.68 23.04
N PHE A 102 -9.31 4.63 21.70
CA PHE A 102 -9.62 3.41 20.97
C PHE A 102 -8.62 2.28 21.30
N SER A 103 -7.34 2.60 21.44
CA SER A 103 -6.30 1.63 21.80
C SER A 103 -6.43 1.06 23.22
N SER A 104 -7.16 1.74 24.10
CA SER A 104 -7.40 1.34 25.50
C SER A 104 -8.61 0.42 25.67
N ILE A 105 -9.40 0.21 24.61
CA ILE A 105 -10.59 -0.66 24.65
C ILE A 105 -10.16 -2.09 24.91
N ARG A 106 -10.75 -2.72 25.95
CA ARG A 106 -10.50 -4.11 26.29
C ARG A 106 -11.03 -5.04 25.19
N ALA A 107 -10.40 -6.17 25.02
CA ALA A 107 -10.77 -7.10 23.94
C ALA A 107 -12.24 -7.52 24.01
N ARG A 108 -12.78 -7.75 25.21
CA ARG A 108 -14.18 -8.14 25.40
C ARG A 108 -15.14 -7.01 25.01
N ASP A 109 -14.88 -5.78 25.49
CA ASP A 109 -15.72 -4.60 25.22
C ASP A 109 -15.71 -4.26 23.73
N PHE A 110 -14.56 -4.41 23.06
CA PHE A 110 -14.46 -4.24 21.60
C PHE A 110 -15.42 -5.19 20.86
N VAL A 111 -15.49 -6.45 21.27
CA VAL A 111 -16.40 -7.41 20.64
C VAL A 111 -17.86 -7.12 21.00
N GLU A 112 -18.16 -6.93 22.28
CA GLU A 112 -19.54 -6.82 22.78
C GLU A 112 -20.19 -5.49 22.35
N ASP A 113 -19.48 -4.36 22.54
CA ASP A 113 -20.05 -3.04 22.28
C ASP A 113 -19.94 -2.63 20.81
N ILE A 114 -18.78 -2.90 20.16
CA ILE A 114 -18.53 -2.43 18.81
C ILE A 114 -18.97 -3.47 17.77
N LEU A 115 -18.41 -4.69 17.80
CA LEU A 115 -18.69 -5.64 16.73
C LEU A 115 -20.12 -6.15 16.77
N VAL A 116 -20.62 -6.50 17.96
CA VAL A 116 -21.97 -7.01 18.15
C VAL A 116 -22.98 -5.87 18.30
N GLY A 117 -22.72 -4.98 19.27
CA GLY A 117 -23.69 -3.94 19.66
C GLY A 117 -23.94 -2.90 18.58
N LYS A 118 -22.87 -2.30 18.03
CA LYS A 118 -22.99 -1.22 17.03
C LYS A 118 -23.07 -1.74 15.60
N MET A 119 -22.20 -2.72 15.24
CA MET A 119 -22.06 -3.15 13.84
C MET A 119 -22.98 -4.33 13.48
N GLY A 120 -23.41 -5.14 14.44
CA GLY A 120 -24.23 -6.31 14.15
C GLY A 120 -23.50 -7.36 13.32
N VAL A 121 -22.20 -7.59 13.61
CA VAL A 121 -21.34 -8.55 12.91
C VAL A 121 -21.92 -9.95 13.04
N LYS A 122 -22.11 -10.64 11.91
CA LYS A 122 -22.63 -12.00 11.82
C LYS A 122 -21.54 -13.02 11.65
N GLU A 123 -20.50 -12.68 10.91
CA GLU A 123 -19.31 -13.52 10.74
C GLU A 123 -18.05 -12.65 10.76
N LEU A 124 -16.99 -13.17 11.37
CA LEU A 124 -15.69 -12.50 11.44
C LEU A 124 -14.64 -13.39 10.75
N VAL A 125 -13.87 -12.82 9.84
CA VAL A 125 -12.76 -13.47 9.13
C VAL A 125 -11.46 -12.87 9.61
N VAL A 126 -10.55 -13.68 10.15
CA VAL A 126 -9.27 -13.21 10.70
C VAL A 126 -8.11 -14.07 10.22
N GLY A 127 -6.91 -13.50 10.21
CA GLY A 127 -5.68 -14.27 9.99
C GLY A 127 -5.33 -15.16 11.19
N TYR A 128 -4.50 -16.16 10.95
CA TYR A 128 -4.06 -17.15 11.94
C TYR A 128 -3.34 -16.56 13.17
N ASP A 129 -2.74 -15.35 13.04
CA ASP A 129 -1.96 -14.64 14.05
C ASP A 129 -2.70 -13.43 14.63
N TYR A 130 -4.02 -13.36 14.43
CA TYR A 130 -4.81 -12.20 14.81
C TYR A 130 -4.87 -11.99 16.31
N ASN A 131 -4.55 -10.77 16.73
CA ASN A 131 -4.67 -10.30 18.11
C ASN A 131 -5.31 -8.90 18.12
N PHE A 132 -6.07 -8.60 19.17
CA PHE A 132 -6.84 -7.35 19.29
C PHE A 132 -7.03 -6.90 20.74
N GLY A 133 -7.66 -5.73 20.91
CA GLY A 133 -7.92 -5.15 22.21
C GLY A 133 -6.67 -4.55 22.88
N TYR A 134 -6.88 -3.98 24.05
CA TYR A 134 -5.82 -3.33 24.81
C TYR A 134 -4.61 -4.26 25.01
N LYS A 135 -3.42 -3.76 24.68
CA LYS A 135 -2.16 -4.52 24.75
C LYS A 135 -2.22 -5.90 24.06
N ARG A 136 -3.08 -6.06 23.05
CA ARG A 136 -3.24 -7.31 22.28
C ARG A 136 -3.69 -8.50 23.15
N GLU A 137 -4.47 -8.26 24.19
CA GLU A 137 -4.92 -9.29 25.14
C GLU A 137 -5.91 -10.29 24.54
N GLY A 138 -6.61 -9.91 23.46
CA GLY A 138 -7.55 -10.76 22.75
C GLY A 138 -6.88 -11.60 21.68
N ASP A 139 -7.26 -12.88 21.59
CA ASP A 139 -6.79 -13.84 20.61
C ASP A 139 -7.98 -14.54 19.91
N ILE A 140 -7.67 -15.47 19.00
CA ILE A 140 -8.67 -16.25 18.26
C ILE A 140 -9.53 -17.12 19.18
N ARG A 141 -9.00 -17.59 20.32
CA ARG A 141 -9.75 -18.41 21.29
C ARG A 141 -10.84 -17.59 21.94
N LEU A 142 -10.49 -16.38 22.41
CA LEU A 142 -11.45 -15.42 22.97
C LEU A 142 -12.52 -15.04 21.94
N LEU A 143 -12.14 -14.78 20.68
CA LEU A 143 -13.12 -14.49 19.60
C LEU A 143 -14.11 -15.65 19.41
N LYS A 144 -13.64 -16.90 19.37
CA LYS A 144 -14.49 -18.07 19.21
C LYS A 144 -15.41 -18.27 20.42
N GLU A 145 -14.93 -18.02 21.64
CA GLU A 145 -15.75 -18.05 22.88
C GLU A 145 -16.88 -17.02 22.80
N LEU A 146 -16.53 -15.75 22.51
CA LEU A 146 -17.50 -14.67 22.39
C LEU A 146 -18.45 -14.89 21.21
N GLY A 147 -17.96 -15.45 20.09
CA GLY A 147 -18.79 -15.81 18.95
C GLY A 147 -19.90 -16.81 19.31
N LYS A 148 -19.57 -17.83 20.10
CA LYS A 148 -20.60 -18.78 20.62
C LYS A 148 -21.61 -18.08 21.54
N ARG A 149 -21.16 -17.14 22.39
CA ARG A 149 -22.01 -16.42 23.33
C ARG A 149 -22.97 -15.44 22.64
N HIS A 150 -22.45 -14.70 21.63
CA HIS A 150 -23.19 -13.61 20.96
C HIS A 150 -23.75 -13.99 19.59
N GLY A 151 -23.57 -15.25 19.15
CA GLY A 151 -24.19 -15.76 17.94
C GLY A 151 -23.51 -15.32 16.63
N PHE A 152 -22.21 -15.03 16.65
CA PHE A 152 -21.44 -14.80 15.42
C PHE A 152 -20.41 -15.91 15.16
N LYS A 153 -20.06 -16.13 13.89
CA LYS A 153 -19.08 -17.15 13.49
C LYS A 153 -17.70 -16.54 13.29
N VAL A 154 -16.64 -17.31 13.58
CA VAL A 154 -15.24 -16.91 13.37
C VAL A 154 -14.59 -17.86 12.38
N HIS A 155 -14.09 -17.31 11.27
CA HIS A 155 -13.33 -18.02 10.25
C HIS A 155 -11.87 -17.60 10.34
N VAL A 156 -10.96 -18.58 10.40
CA VAL A 156 -9.52 -18.34 10.43
C VAL A 156 -8.96 -18.68 9.06
N VAL A 157 -8.17 -17.77 8.51
CA VAL A 157 -7.51 -17.93 7.21
C VAL A 157 -6.03 -18.19 7.44
N GLU A 158 -5.52 -19.23 6.81
CA GLU A 158 -4.11 -19.60 6.84
C GLU A 158 -3.24 -18.59 6.07
N PRO A 159 -1.94 -18.46 6.44
CA PRO A 159 -1.05 -17.55 5.78
C PRO A 159 -0.82 -17.93 4.32
N VAL A 160 -0.90 -16.93 3.43
CA VAL A 160 -0.52 -17.11 2.02
C VAL A 160 1.01 -17.22 1.93
N LYS A 161 1.48 -18.25 1.23
CA LYS A 161 2.91 -18.44 0.94
C LYS A 161 3.16 -18.31 -0.56
N ILE A 162 4.25 -17.62 -0.91
CA ILE A 162 4.75 -17.47 -2.29
C ILE A 162 6.23 -17.81 -2.27
N ASP A 163 6.66 -18.71 -3.15
CA ASP A 163 8.02 -19.23 -3.19
C ASP A 163 8.50 -19.73 -1.79
N GLY A 164 7.61 -20.37 -1.02
CA GLY A 164 7.86 -20.87 0.33
C GLY A 164 7.86 -19.81 1.45
N LEU A 165 7.78 -18.53 1.12
CA LEU A 165 7.82 -17.41 2.08
C LEU A 165 6.40 -16.94 2.43
N THR A 166 6.15 -16.71 3.72
CA THR A 166 4.88 -16.12 4.18
C THR A 166 4.79 -14.64 3.75
N VAL A 167 3.71 -14.30 3.06
CA VAL A 167 3.45 -12.93 2.60
C VAL A 167 3.15 -12.03 3.79
N SER A 168 3.91 -10.95 3.96
CA SER A 168 3.70 -9.96 5.01
C SER A 168 4.18 -8.56 4.60
N SER A 169 3.59 -7.50 5.17
CA SER A 169 4.05 -6.12 4.94
C SER A 169 5.51 -5.91 5.33
N THR A 170 6.00 -6.58 6.37
CA THR A 170 7.40 -6.52 6.81
C THR A 170 8.35 -7.07 5.75
N LEU A 171 8.05 -8.22 5.16
CA LEU A 171 8.86 -8.82 4.10
C LEU A 171 8.86 -7.95 2.84
N ILE A 172 7.70 -7.40 2.48
CA ILE A 172 7.57 -6.50 1.32
C ILE A 172 8.39 -5.23 1.52
N ARG A 173 8.34 -4.60 2.71
CA ARG A 173 9.18 -3.42 3.02
C ARG A 173 10.67 -3.72 2.88
N ARG A 174 11.10 -4.90 3.34
CA ARG A 174 12.49 -5.34 3.18
C ARG A 174 12.87 -5.40 1.70
N TYR A 175 12.09 -6.08 0.86
CA TYR A 175 12.36 -6.17 -0.57
C TYR A 175 12.43 -4.80 -1.26
N ILE A 176 11.54 -3.87 -0.89
CA ILE A 176 11.55 -2.51 -1.44
C ILE A 176 12.83 -1.76 -1.02
N ARG A 177 13.20 -1.82 0.27
CA ARG A 177 14.44 -1.22 0.78
C ARG A 177 15.70 -1.82 0.18
N ASP A 178 15.66 -3.08 -0.19
CA ASP A 178 16.76 -3.78 -0.86
C ASP A 178 16.79 -3.50 -2.39
N GLY A 179 15.79 -2.79 -2.92
CA GLY A 179 15.63 -2.51 -4.35
C GLY A 179 15.06 -3.68 -5.16
N ASN A 180 14.67 -4.77 -4.51
CA ASN A 180 14.10 -5.94 -5.16
C ASN A 180 12.58 -5.76 -5.40
N VAL A 181 12.24 -4.82 -6.27
CA VAL A 181 10.84 -4.47 -6.57
C VAL A 181 10.10 -5.61 -7.27
N GLY A 182 10.80 -6.47 -8.00
CA GLY A 182 10.24 -7.68 -8.62
C GLY A 182 9.74 -8.70 -7.59
N ALA A 183 10.52 -8.96 -6.53
CA ALA A 183 10.06 -9.82 -5.43
C ALA A 183 8.91 -9.16 -4.65
N ALA A 184 8.95 -7.85 -4.41
CA ALA A 184 7.85 -7.12 -3.80
C ALA A 184 6.56 -7.24 -4.63
N ARG A 185 6.64 -7.14 -5.97
CA ARG A 185 5.52 -7.33 -6.91
C ARG A 185 4.85 -8.69 -6.74
N LYS A 186 5.63 -9.77 -6.64
CA LYS A 186 5.08 -11.13 -6.43
C LYS A 186 4.21 -11.20 -5.18
N LEU A 187 4.65 -10.59 -4.08
CA LEU A 187 3.95 -10.61 -2.79
C LEU A 187 2.75 -9.64 -2.76
N LEU A 188 2.90 -8.47 -3.38
CA LEU A 188 1.82 -7.48 -3.50
C LEU A 188 0.71 -7.94 -4.47
N GLY A 189 1.08 -8.65 -5.55
CA GLY A 189 0.18 -8.95 -6.67
C GLY A 189 0.06 -7.81 -7.68
N ARG A 190 0.85 -6.74 -7.51
CA ARG A 190 0.96 -5.57 -8.39
C ARG A 190 2.32 -4.91 -8.23
N ASN A 191 2.69 -4.03 -9.15
CA ASN A 191 3.90 -3.22 -8.98
C ASN A 191 3.79 -2.34 -7.74
N TYR A 192 4.89 -2.23 -6.98
CA TYR A 192 5.01 -1.20 -5.96
C TYR A 192 5.03 0.16 -6.63
N ALA A 193 4.28 1.12 -6.11
CA ALA A 193 4.22 2.45 -6.67
C ALA A 193 4.38 3.53 -5.61
N ILE A 194 4.95 4.66 -6.04
CA ILE A 194 4.99 5.89 -5.28
C ILE A 194 4.21 6.97 -6.02
N LYS A 195 3.67 7.93 -5.30
CA LYS A 195 2.99 9.08 -5.87
C LYS A 195 3.48 10.37 -5.25
N GLY A 196 3.37 11.46 -5.98
CA GLY A 196 3.75 12.77 -5.51
C GLY A 196 3.44 13.87 -6.51
N THR A 197 3.88 15.08 -6.19
CA THR A 197 3.73 16.25 -7.05
C THR A 197 5.03 16.51 -7.80
N ILE A 198 4.94 16.86 -9.07
CA ILE A 198 6.09 17.22 -9.90
C ILE A 198 6.53 18.62 -9.53
N VAL A 199 7.79 18.74 -9.12
CA VAL A 199 8.41 20.01 -8.70
C VAL A 199 9.51 20.44 -9.68
N LYS A 200 9.91 21.72 -9.61
CA LYS A 200 11.01 22.24 -10.41
C LYS A 200 12.31 21.57 -9.96
N GLY A 201 12.94 20.84 -10.87
CA GLY A 201 14.29 20.30 -10.69
C GLY A 201 15.37 21.35 -10.99
N ARG A 202 16.63 20.93 -10.86
CA ARG A 202 17.80 21.81 -11.13
C ARG A 202 18.05 22.10 -12.61
N GLY A 203 17.27 21.54 -13.54
CA GLY A 203 17.35 21.81 -14.98
C GLY A 203 18.53 21.15 -15.71
N ARG A 204 19.44 20.46 -15.01
CA ARG A 204 20.67 19.89 -15.61
C ARG A 204 20.40 18.87 -16.72
N GLY A 205 19.32 18.09 -16.62
CA GLY A 205 18.99 17.05 -17.60
C GLY A 205 18.56 17.62 -18.97
N LYS A 206 17.87 18.77 -19.00
CA LYS A 206 17.37 19.37 -20.25
C LYS A 206 18.43 20.18 -20.97
N GLU A 207 19.20 20.97 -20.23
CA GLU A 207 20.14 21.96 -20.83
C GLU A 207 21.46 21.31 -21.26
N VAL A 208 21.90 20.23 -20.58
CA VAL A 208 23.21 19.63 -20.80
C VAL A 208 23.13 18.28 -21.52
N LEU A 209 22.05 17.50 -21.32
CA LEU A 209 22.00 16.08 -21.71
C LEU A 209 20.91 15.76 -22.73
N ASN A 210 20.03 16.68 -23.08
CA ASN A 210 18.88 16.47 -23.97
C ASN A 210 17.86 15.39 -23.48
N PHE A 211 17.92 15.00 -22.19
CA PHE A 211 16.98 14.09 -21.54
C PHE A 211 16.17 14.83 -20.46
N PRO A 212 14.97 15.34 -20.80
CA PRO A 212 14.14 16.02 -19.82
C PRO A 212 13.68 15.05 -18.72
N THR A 213 13.84 15.43 -17.45
CA THR A 213 13.41 14.65 -16.28
C THR A 213 12.35 15.41 -15.49
N ALA A 214 11.36 14.68 -15.01
CA ALA A 214 10.40 15.15 -14.01
C ALA A 214 10.93 14.82 -12.61
N ASN A 215 10.98 15.82 -11.73
CA ASN A 215 11.38 15.65 -10.35
C ASN A 215 10.13 15.45 -9.49
N LEU A 216 10.00 14.30 -8.85
CA LEU A 216 8.88 13.97 -7.99
C LEU A 216 9.19 14.36 -6.54
N LEU A 217 8.32 15.16 -5.92
CA LEU A 217 8.25 15.30 -4.46
C LEU A 217 7.33 14.20 -3.93
N PRO A 218 7.86 13.08 -3.37
CA PRO A 218 7.05 11.93 -3.03
C PRO A 218 6.18 12.21 -1.79
N LYS A 219 4.91 11.81 -1.86
CA LYS A 219 3.98 11.75 -0.72
C LYS A 219 4.06 10.37 -0.02
N THR A 220 4.61 9.37 -0.69
CA THR A 220 4.79 8.01 -0.19
C THR A 220 6.01 7.94 0.75
N GLU A 221 5.84 7.34 1.93
CA GLU A 221 6.88 7.29 2.96
C GLU A 221 8.04 6.35 2.63
N LEU A 222 7.77 5.26 1.92
CA LEU A 222 8.77 4.24 1.60
C LEU A 222 9.26 4.41 0.16
N LEU A 223 10.52 4.72 -0.01
CA LEU A 223 11.18 4.71 -1.32
C LEU A 223 12.00 3.43 -1.50
N PRO A 224 12.11 2.90 -2.74
CA PRO A 224 13.06 1.84 -3.05
C PRO A 224 14.51 2.28 -2.80
N ARG A 225 15.42 1.29 -2.68
CA ARG A 225 16.86 1.54 -2.60
C ARG A 225 17.30 2.46 -3.73
N GLN A 226 18.31 3.27 -3.48
CA GLN A 226 18.96 4.11 -4.49
C GLN A 226 19.40 3.28 -5.71
N GLY A 227 19.22 3.85 -6.90
CA GLY A 227 19.53 3.23 -8.17
C GLY A 227 18.57 3.63 -9.28
N VAL A 228 18.74 3.02 -10.44
CA VAL A 228 17.96 3.28 -11.64
C VAL A 228 16.96 2.14 -11.86
N TYR A 229 15.75 2.49 -12.25
CA TYR A 229 14.61 1.57 -12.37
C TYR A 229 13.84 1.79 -13.68
N ALA A 230 13.44 0.71 -14.31
CA ALA A 230 12.37 0.72 -15.30
C ALA A 230 11.03 0.88 -14.59
N VAL A 231 10.22 1.83 -15.03
CA VAL A 231 8.97 2.22 -14.35
C VAL A 231 7.84 2.48 -15.33
N GLU A 232 6.60 2.18 -14.91
CA GLU A 232 5.40 2.71 -15.55
C GLU A 232 5.02 4.02 -14.84
N VAL A 233 4.80 5.07 -15.63
CA VAL A 233 4.44 6.40 -15.15
C VAL A 233 3.00 6.69 -15.49
N MET A 234 2.21 7.16 -14.53
CA MET A 234 0.82 7.61 -14.74
C MET A 234 0.70 9.10 -14.48
N ILE A 235 0.22 9.84 -15.49
CA ILE A 235 -0.04 11.28 -15.46
C ILE A 235 -1.34 11.55 -16.21
N GLY A 236 -2.26 12.30 -15.62
CA GLY A 236 -3.52 12.66 -16.26
C GLY A 236 -4.33 11.46 -16.75
N GLY A 237 -4.28 10.33 -16.04
CA GLY A 237 -4.95 9.09 -16.39
C GLY A 237 -4.32 8.29 -17.53
N LYS A 238 -3.18 8.74 -18.10
CA LYS A 238 -2.44 8.04 -19.18
C LYS A 238 -1.20 7.36 -18.61
N ARG A 239 -0.82 6.23 -19.23
CA ARG A 239 0.35 5.43 -18.87
C ARG A 239 1.48 5.63 -19.88
N TRP A 240 2.69 5.71 -19.36
CA TRP A 240 3.92 5.92 -20.11
C TRP A 240 5.01 5.01 -19.58
N ALA A 241 5.93 4.60 -20.43
CA ALA A 241 7.17 3.98 -19.99
C ALA A 241 8.14 5.05 -19.50
N GLY A 242 9.01 4.72 -18.55
CA GLY A 242 10.02 5.66 -18.06
C GLY A 242 11.19 4.98 -17.37
N VAL A 243 12.21 5.78 -17.14
CA VAL A 243 13.39 5.43 -16.34
C VAL A 243 13.45 6.39 -15.16
N THR A 244 13.49 5.85 -13.94
CA THR A 244 13.56 6.64 -12.70
C THR A 244 14.88 6.41 -11.99
N ASN A 245 15.57 7.48 -11.67
CA ASN A 245 16.69 7.48 -10.73
C ASN A 245 16.20 7.86 -9.33
N ILE A 246 16.52 7.04 -8.34
CA ILE A 246 16.43 7.38 -6.91
C ILE A 246 17.85 7.57 -6.41
N GLY A 247 18.21 8.79 -6.04
CA GLY A 247 19.56 9.12 -5.63
C GLY A 247 19.60 10.18 -4.53
N THR A 248 20.79 10.47 -4.00
CA THR A 248 21.02 11.58 -3.10
C THR A 248 21.45 12.80 -3.89
N ASN A 249 20.81 13.94 -3.64
CA ASN A 249 21.31 15.23 -4.10
C ASN A 249 22.20 15.84 -3.00
N PRO A 250 23.53 15.80 -3.13
CA PRO A 250 24.41 16.47 -2.19
C PRO A 250 24.27 17.99 -2.34
N THR A 251 23.42 18.59 -1.56
CA THR A 251 23.40 20.03 -1.31
C THR A 251 23.58 20.26 0.17
N PHE A 252 24.27 21.34 0.51
CA PHE A 252 24.49 21.81 1.87
C PHE A 252 23.30 21.46 2.78
N ASP A 253 23.55 20.58 3.76
CA ASP A 253 22.67 20.13 4.85
C ASP A 253 21.44 19.26 4.54
N ASP A 254 21.15 18.88 3.30
CA ASP A 254 19.99 18.02 3.01
C ASP A 254 20.41 16.69 2.36
N THR A 255 20.28 15.60 3.13
CA THR A 255 20.51 14.21 2.67
C THR A 255 19.25 13.58 2.08
N SER A 256 18.26 14.39 1.67
CA SER A 256 17.00 13.90 1.13
C SER A 256 17.21 13.16 -0.20
N LEU A 257 16.45 12.05 -0.36
CA LEU A 257 16.42 11.31 -1.61
C LEU A 257 15.69 12.12 -2.69
N SER A 258 16.29 12.21 -3.88
CA SER A 258 15.62 12.73 -5.07
C SER A 258 15.04 11.60 -5.90
N VAL A 259 13.91 11.85 -6.55
CA VAL A 259 13.26 10.95 -7.49
C VAL A 259 13.14 11.68 -8.82
N GLU A 260 13.97 11.32 -9.77
CA GLU A 260 14.04 11.93 -11.10
C GLU A 260 13.63 10.93 -12.16
N THR A 261 12.64 11.27 -12.98
CA THR A 261 12.05 10.35 -13.95
C THR A 261 12.13 10.93 -15.35
N HIS A 262 12.80 10.21 -16.26
CA HIS A 262 12.71 10.43 -17.71
C HIS A 262 11.52 9.63 -18.24
N ILE A 263 10.55 10.33 -18.85
CA ILE A 263 9.33 9.71 -19.39
C ILE A 263 9.50 9.54 -20.89
N LEU A 264 9.47 8.31 -21.39
CA LEU A 264 9.74 7.99 -22.77
C LEU A 264 8.66 8.53 -23.71
N GLY A 265 9.08 9.23 -24.77
CA GLY A 265 8.14 9.80 -25.74
C GLY A 265 7.26 10.95 -25.22
N PHE A 266 7.64 11.59 -24.12
CA PHE A 266 6.84 12.63 -23.48
C PHE A 266 7.55 14.00 -23.52
N SER A 267 6.82 15.06 -23.96
CA SER A 267 7.41 16.39 -24.14
C SER A 267 6.61 17.55 -23.52
N LYS A 268 5.50 17.23 -22.80
CA LYS A 268 4.63 18.26 -22.21
C LYS A 268 5.23 18.84 -20.92
N ASN A 269 4.89 20.10 -20.62
CA ASN A 269 5.14 20.67 -19.30
C ASN A 269 4.10 20.11 -18.30
N ILE A 270 4.57 19.50 -17.23
CA ILE A 270 3.77 18.85 -16.20
C ILE A 270 4.11 19.34 -14.78
N LEU A 271 4.75 20.51 -14.70
CA LEU A 271 5.10 21.10 -13.39
C LEU A 271 3.83 21.34 -12.56
N GLY A 272 3.82 20.85 -11.32
CA GLY A 272 2.70 20.96 -10.38
C GLY A 272 1.65 19.84 -10.54
N GLU A 273 1.73 19.00 -11.56
CA GLU A 273 0.82 17.87 -11.72
C GLU A 273 1.15 16.72 -10.76
N GLU A 274 0.17 15.88 -10.46
CA GLU A 274 0.38 14.63 -9.74
C GLU A 274 0.88 13.54 -10.69
N MET A 275 1.89 12.81 -10.24
CA MET A 275 2.46 11.68 -10.96
C MET A 275 2.53 10.46 -10.05
N LYS A 276 2.18 9.29 -10.58
CA LYS A 276 2.39 7.99 -9.94
C LYS A 276 3.43 7.21 -10.73
N ILE A 277 4.41 6.64 -10.03
CA ILE A 277 5.52 5.84 -10.58
C ILE A 277 5.40 4.43 -10.04
N ALA A 278 5.15 3.46 -10.91
CA ALA A 278 5.09 2.03 -10.57
C ALA A 278 6.39 1.34 -11.00
N PHE A 279 7.11 0.75 -10.06
CA PHE A 279 8.42 0.13 -10.28
C PHE A 279 8.25 -1.27 -10.87
N ILE A 280 8.86 -1.51 -12.05
CA ILE A 280 8.82 -2.80 -12.73
C ILE A 280 10.05 -3.63 -12.37
N GLU A 281 11.26 -3.07 -12.60
CA GLU A 281 12.53 -3.76 -12.37
C GLU A 281 13.63 -2.76 -12.06
N ARG A 282 14.61 -3.19 -11.27
CA ARG A 282 15.82 -2.41 -10.98
C ARG A 282 16.86 -2.68 -12.05
N ILE A 283 17.34 -1.61 -12.71
CA ILE A 283 18.31 -1.70 -13.80
C ILE A 283 19.73 -1.77 -13.22
N ARG A 284 20.12 -0.84 -12.34
CA ARG A 284 21.48 -0.76 -11.79
C ARG A 284 21.57 0.06 -10.51
N ASP A 285 22.74 0.02 -9.86
CA ASP A 285 23.11 0.94 -8.79
C ASP A 285 23.38 2.36 -9.34
N GLU A 286 23.32 3.36 -8.46
CA GLU A 286 23.74 4.72 -8.80
C GLU A 286 25.25 4.77 -9.04
N VAL A 287 25.69 5.46 -10.10
CA VAL A 287 27.08 5.62 -10.49
C VAL A 287 27.37 7.12 -10.63
N LYS A 288 28.54 7.54 -10.17
CA LYS A 288 29.07 8.90 -10.40
C LYS A 288 29.77 8.96 -11.73
N PHE A 289 29.49 10.00 -12.52
CA PHE A 289 30.13 10.28 -13.81
C PHE A 289 31.05 11.48 -13.70
N THR A 290 32.15 11.45 -14.43
CA THR A 290 33.12 12.55 -14.44
C THR A 290 32.81 13.57 -15.51
N THR A 291 32.12 13.16 -16.57
CA THR A 291 31.75 14.03 -17.70
C THR A 291 30.25 13.95 -18.03
N PRO A 292 29.66 15.04 -18.57
CA PRO A 292 28.28 15.00 -19.08
C PRO A 292 28.06 13.96 -20.18
N SER A 293 29.08 13.74 -21.02
CA SER A 293 29.00 12.74 -22.12
C SER A 293 28.89 11.32 -21.62
N GLU A 294 29.64 10.95 -20.58
CA GLU A 294 29.51 9.63 -19.91
C GLU A 294 28.12 9.45 -19.33
N LEU A 295 27.58 10.47 -18.67
CA LEU A 295 26.24 10.42 -18.11
C LEU A 295 25.18 10.26 -19.21
N ALA A 296 25.28 11.03 -20.32
CA ALA A 296 24.34 10.95 -21.43
C ALA A 296 24.38 9.56 -22.10
N TYR A 297 25.56 8.98 -22.29
CA TYR A 297 25.72 7.62 -22.82
C TYR A 297 25.10 6.58 -21.89
N GLN A 298 25.33 6.68 -20.59
CA GLN A 298 24.74 5.75 -19.65
C GLN A 298 23.19 5.87 -19.60
N ILE A 299 22.65 7.07 -19.68
CA ILE A 299 21.18 7.26 -19.76
C ILE A 299 20.61 6.58 -21.01
N SER A 300 21.30 6.66 -22.17
CA SER A 300 20.81 5.94 -23.37
C SER A 300 20.78 4.43 -23.16
N LEU A 301 21.80 3.85 -22.52
CA LEU A 301 21.82 2.42 -22.18
C LEU A 301 20.69 2.03 -21.19
N ASP A 302 20.41 2.89 -20.21
CA ASP A 302 19.34 2.66 -19.24
C ASP A 302 17.96 2.69 -19.93
N ILE A 303 17.77 3.57 -20.92
CA ILE A 303 16.55 3.66 -21.73
C ILE A 303 16.38 2.38 -22.57
N ASP A 304 17.43 1.95 -23.29
CA ASP A 304 17.39 0.73 -24.11
C ASP A 304 17.03 -0.49 -23.25
N MET A 305 17.62 -0.60 -22.06
CA MET A 305 17.34 -1.69 -21.11
C MET A 305 15.89 -1.61 -20.58
N ALA A 306 15.40 -0.40 -20.28
CA ALA A 306 14.00 -0.22 -19.85
C ALA A 306 13.03 -0.62 -20.96
N GLU A 307 13.28 -0.27 -22.22
CA GLU A 307 12.45 -0.71 -23.35
C GLU A 307 12.39 -2.23 -23.49
N GLU A 308 13.52 -2.93 -23.30
CA GLU A 308 13.55 -4.40 -23.31
C GLU A 308 12.74 -4.99 -22.16
N ILE A 309 12.85 -4.41 -20.94
CA ILE A 309 12.05 -4.81 -19.78
C ILE A 309 10.58 -4.63 -20.08
N PHE A 310 10.17 -3.50 -20.66
CA PHE A 310 8.77 -3.25 -21.04
C PHE A 310 8.26 -4.23 -22.08
N LYS A 311 9.07 -4.56 -23.11
CA LYS A 311 8.69 -5.55 -24.15
C LYS A 311 8.42 -6.93 -23.54
N LYS A 312 9.17 -7.33 -22.52
CA LYS A 312 8.94 -8.58 -21.77
C LYS A 312 7.71 -8.47 -20.86
N PHE A 313 7.62 -7.39 -20.11
CA PHE A 313 6.54 -7.16 -19.14
C PHE A 313 5.13 -7.11 -19.77
N ASN A 314 4.99 -6.59 -20.99
CA ASN A 314 3.72 -6.51 -21.70
C ASN A 314 3.33 -7.82 -22.41
N LYS A 315 4.17 -8.85 -22.38
CA LYS A 315 3.89 -10.18 -22.95
C LYS A 315 3.37 -11.18 -21.90
N ASP A 316 3.60 -10.89 -20.62
CA ASP A 316 3.13 -11.68 -19.46
C ASP A 316 1.79 -11.13 -18.93
#